data_469a0875b46677adddf55835e26b6f33
#
_entry.id   469a0875b46677adddf55835e26b6f33
#
_cell.length_a   1.000
_cell.length_b   1.000
_cell.length_c   1.000
_cell.angle_alpha   90.00
_cell.angle_beta   90.00
_cell.angle_gamma   90.00
#
_symmetry.space_group_name_H-M   'P 1'
#
loop_
_entity.id
_entity.type
_entity.pdbx_description
1 polymer ?
#
loop_
_entity_poly.entity_id
_entity_poly.type
_entity_poly.pdbx_seq_one_letter_code
_entity_poly.pdbx_strand_id
1 'polypeptide(L)'
;MKYLNLWIVAISTIMISLTSCAPKPTKIVPPEFKAGQSQYHRVCANCHGADALGKNTKAPGLIDPEYLLENFSDDEIYQQVIEGSDKMPSQRNKISDSEITEVIKYLRYSQKAADLLTEEDEIDESDE
;
A
#
# COMPACT_ATOMS: atom_id res chain seq x y z
N MET A 1 -11.15 35.65 34.86
CA MET A 1 -10.07 34.66 34.67
C MET A 1 -10.53 33.20 34.71
N LYS A 2 -11.61 32.84 35.37
CA LYS A 2 -12.10 31.42 35.41
C LYS A 2 -12.66 30.92 34.06
N TYR A 3 -13.18 31.78 33.22
CA TYR A 3 -13.79 31.39 31.93
C TYR A 3 -12.76 31.24 30.79
N LEU A 4 -11.58 31.88 30.88
CA LEU A 4 -10.53 31.80 29.89
C LEU A 4 -9.91 30.38 29.85
N ASN A 5 -9.79 29.72 31.01
CA ASN A 5 -9.28 28.36 31.11
C ASN A 5 -10.26 27.30 30.56
N LEU A 6 -11.56 27.56 30.63
CA LEU A 6 -12.60 26.64 30.12
C LEU A 6 -12.57 26.60 28.58
N TRP A 7 -12.30 27.74 27.92
CA TRP A 7 -12.22 27.85 26.48
C TRP A 7 -10.96 27.17 25.91
N ILE A 8 -9.84 27.23 26.62
CA ILE A 8 -8.58 26.58 26.21
C ILE A 8 -8.71 25.06 26.27
N VAL A 9 -9.38 24.52 27.28
CA VAL A 9 -9.64 23.08 27.40
C VAL A 9 -10.61 22.59 26.32
N ALA A 10 -11.62 23.38 25.96
CA ALA A 10 -12.59 23.02 24.91
C ALA A 10 -11.97 23.00 23.51
N ILE A 11 -11.02 23.89 23.23
CA ILE A 11 -10.30 23.92 21.92
C ILE A 11 -9.30 22.76 21.79
N SER A 12 -8.69 22.32 22.90
CA SER A 12 -7.72 21.21 22.90
C SER A 12 -8.37 19.84 22.59
N THR A 13 -9.67 19.67 22.83
CA THR A 13 -10.37 18.39 22.62
C THR A 13 -10.89 18.18 21.19
N ILE A 14 -10.88 19.20 20.33
CA ILE A 14 -11.43 19.12 18.95
C ILE A 14 -10.37 18.65 17.92
N MET A 15 -9.11 18.57 18.30
CA MET A 15 -7.99 18.25 17.37
C MET A 15 -7.73 16.75 17.13
N ILE A 16 -8.55 15.82 17.61
CA ILE A 16 -8.19 14.37 17.64
C ILE A 16 -8.99 13.50 16.64
N SER A 17 -9.71 14.06 15.70
CA SER A 17 -10.55 13.23 14.82
C SER A 17 -10.35 13.48 13.34
N LEU A 18 -9.08 13.52 12.87
CA LEU A 18 -8.77 13.27 11.46
C LEU A 18 -8.53 11.77 11.28
N THR A 19 -9.56 10.98 11.45
CA THR A 19 -9.55 9.57 11.03
C THR A 19 -9.38 9.55 9.52
N SER A 20 -8.18 9.15 9.07
CA SER A 20 -7.89 8.87 7.68
C SER A 20 -8.94 7.90 7.13
N CYS A 21 -9.69 8.32 6.11
CA CYS A 21 -10.66 7.49 5.39
C CYS A 21 -10.00 6.48 4.43
N ALA A 22 -8.74 6.11 4.65
CA ALA A 22 -8.07 5.09 3.85
C ALA A 22 -8.76 3.73 4.02
N PRO A 23 -8.95 2.96 2.94
CA PRO A 23 -9.50 1.62 3.03
C PRO A 23 -8.66 0.75 3.97
N LYS A 24 -9.32 0.00 4.85
CA LYS A 24 -8.64 -0.88 5.79
C LYS A 24 -8.36 -2.23 5.13
N PRO A 25 -7.27 -2.93 5.53
CA PRO A 25 -7.01 -4.29 5.08
C PRO A 25 -8.14 -5.23 5.54
N THR A 26 -8.52 -6.14 4.67
CA THR A 26 -9.50 -7.19 4.97
C THR A 26 -8.83 -8.57 5.10
N LYS A 27 -7.59 -8.70 4.64
CA LYS A 27 -6.81 -9.95 4.68
C LYS A 27 -5.76 -9.90 5.78
N ILE A 28 -5.54 -11.06 6.42
CA ILE A 28 -4.48 -11.24 7.40
C ILE A 28 -3.23 -11.70 6.64
N VAL A 29 -2.11 -11.05 6.90
CA VAL A 29 -0.81 -11.41 6.34
C VAL A 29 0.17 -11.82 7.46
N PRO A 30 1.20 -12.63 7.17
CA PRO A 30 2.30 -12.91 8.08
C PRO A 30 2.97 -11.64 8.62
N PRO A 31 3.60 -11.70 9.79
CA PRO A 31 4.20 -10.53 10.45
C PRO A 31 5.17 -9.74 9.57
N GLU A 32 5.98 -10.44 8.77
CA GLU A 32 6.98 -9.86 7.86
C GLU A 32 6.39 -8.98 6.75
N PHE A 33 5.12 -9.18 6.37
CA PHE A 33 4.45 -8.38 5.34
C PHE A 33 3.53 -7.29 5.90
N LYS A 34 3.37 -7.20 7.23
CA LYS A 34 2.47 -6.23 7.86
C LYS A 34 2.90 -4.78 7.63
N ALA A 35 4.19 -4.51 7.61
CA ALA A 35 4.72 -3.19 7.32
C ALA A 35 4.28 -2.74 5.91
N GLY A 36 4.53 -3.58 4.91
CA GLY A 36 4.13 -3.32 3.52
C GLY A 36 2.62 -3.19 3.37
N GLN A 37 1.82 -4.06 3.99
CA GLN A 37 0.37 -3.97 4.01
C GLN A 37 -0.12 -2.63 4.58
N SER A 38 0.48 -2.18 5.68
CA SER A 38 0.12 -0.91 6.31
C SER A 38 0.41 0.28 5.40
N GLN A 39 1.60 0.31 4.78
CA GLN A 39 1.99 1.39 3.86
C GLN A 39 1.15 1.38 2.58
N TYR A 40 0.88 0.20 2.02
CA TYR A 40 -0.01 0.05 0.88
C TYR A 40 -1.39 0.66 1.17
N HIS A 41 -2.01 0.32 2.29
CA HIS A 41 -3.34 0.84 2.63
C HIS A 41 -3.32 2.34 2.93
N ARG A 42 -2.23 2.88 3.44
CA ARG A 42 -2.06 4.31 3.68
C ARG A 42 -1.95 5.12 2.39
N VAL A 43 -1.24 4.63 1.38
CA VAL A 43 -0.85 5.42 0.19
C VAL A 43 -1.55 4.96 -1.08
N CYS A 44 -1.71 3.66 -1.29
CA CYS A 44 -2.11 3.06 -2.58
C CYS A 44 -3.59 2.66 -2.63
N ALA A 45 -4.15 2.17 -1.53
CA ALA A 45 -5.46 1.53 -1.49
C ALA A 45 -6.63 2.46 -1.84
N ASN A 46 -6.47 3.79 -1.70
CA ASN A 46 -7.52 4.73 -2.10
C ASN A 46 -7.83 4.65 -3.60
N CYS A 47 -6.85 4.30 -4.43
CA CYS A 47 -7.01 4.14 -5.86
C CYS A 47 -7.09 2.66 -6.27
N HIS A 48 -6.16 1.84 -5.78
CA HIS A 48 -6.02 0.43 -6.17
C HIS A 48 -6.87 -0.56 -5.36
N GLY A 49 -7.68 -0.06 -4.43
CA GLY A 49 -8.57 -0.88 -3.60
C GLY A 49 -7.88 -1.51 -2.39
N ALA A 50 -8.70 -1.96 -1.43
CA ALA A 50 -8.22 -2.73 -0.30
C ALA A 50 -7.56 -4.03 -0.80
N ASP A 51 -6.45 -4.42 -0.15
CA ASP A 51 -5.72 -5.65 -0.45
C ASP A 51 -5.31 -5.79 -1.93
N ALA A 52 -5.16 -4.67 -2.63
CA ALA A 52 -4.75 -4.59 -4.03
C ALA A 52 -5.69 -5.28 -5.05
N LEU A 53 -6.93 -5.52 -4.66
CA LEU A 53 -7.93 -6.22 -5.48
C LEU A 53 -8.66 -5.32 -6.49
N GLY A 54 -8.27 -4.06 -6.57
CA GLY A 54 -8.96 -3.08 -7.41
C GLY A 54 -10.17 -2.45 -6.70
N LYS A 55 -10.75 -1.49 -7.36
CA LYS A 55 -11.90 -0.73 -6.92
C LYS A 55 -12.69 -0.30 -8.17
N ASN A 56 -13.93 0.14 -8.01
CA ASN A 56 -14.70 0.76 -9.10
C ASN A 56 -14.12 2.13 -9.50
N THR A 57 -12.84 2.17 -9.83
CA THR A 57 -12.08 3.33 -10.29
C THR A 57 -11.31 2.97 -11.56
N LYS A 58 -10.64 3.95 -12.17
CA LYS A 58 -9.78 3.69 -13.34
C LYS A 58 -8.44 3.03 -12.99
N ALA A 59 -8.09 2.96 -11.70
CA ALA A 59 -6.87 2.30 -11.25
C ALA A 59 -7.08 0.78 -11.20
N PRO A 60 -6.14 -0.02 -11.72
CA PRO A 60 -6.26 -1.47 -11.74
C PRO A 60 -6.11 -2.08 -10.34
N GLY A 61 -6.60 -3.30 -10.16
CA GLY A 61 -6.10 -4.21 -9.11
C GLY A 61 -4.67 -4.62 -9.45
N LEU A 62 -3.87 -4.89 -8.43
CA LEU A 62 -2.47 -5.28 -8.60
C LEU A 62 -2.25 -6.78 -8.31
N ILE A 63 -3.31 -7.48 -7.91
CA ILE A 63 -3.37 -8.93 -7.80
C ILE A 63 -3.96 -9.46 -9.10
N ASP A 64 -3.18 -9.40 -10.16
CA ASP A 64 -3.55 -9.73 -11.52
C ASP A 64 -2.31 -10.22 -12.27
N PRO A 65 -2.42 -11.22 -13.17
CA PRO A 65 -1.29 -11.73 -13.96
C PRO A 65 -0.48 -10.65 -14.70
N GLU A 66 -1.11 -9.54 -15.11
CA GLU A 66 -0.43 -8.42 -15.77
C GLU A 66 0.66 -7.76 -14.90
N TYR A 67 0.54 -7.88 -13.57
CA TYR A 67 1.46 -7.26 -12.60
C TYR A 67 2.40 -8.25 -11.91
N LEU A 68 2.47 -9.50 -12.38
CA LEU A 68 3.44 -10.47 -11.89
C LEU A 68 4.88 -10.05 -12.23
N LEU A 69 5.85 -10.61 -11.52
CA LEU A 69 7.27 -10.24 -11.64
C LEU A 69 7.80 -10.32 -13.07
N GLU A 70 7.39 -11.32 -13.83
CA GLU A 70 7.75 -11.54 -15.23
C GLU A 70 7.20 -10.45 -16.19
N ASN A 71 6.07 -9.85 -15.86
CA ASN A 71 5.39 -8.85 -16.68
C ASN A 71 5.63 -7.42 -16.18
N PHE A 72 5.87 -7.26 -14.89
CA PHE A 72 6.07 -5.97 -14.25
C PHE A 72 7.03 -6.11 -13.06
N SER A 73 8.31 -5.85 -13.30
CA SER A 73 9.39 -6.04 -12.32
C SER A 73 9.27 -5.14 -11.09
N ASP A 74 10.00 -5.46 -10.05
CA ASP A 74 10.05 -4.66 -8.81
C ASP A 74 10.60 -3.25 -9.06
N ASP A 75 11.57 -3.11 -9.95
CA ASP A 75 12.12 -1.81 -10.36
C ASP A 75 11.08 -0.98 -11.10
N GLU A 76 10.27 -1.59 -11.97
CA GLU A 76 9.19 -0.88 -12.66
C GLU A 76 8.11 -0.42 -11.69
N ILE A 77 7.73 -1.25 -10.69
CA ILE A 77 6.82 -0.82 -9.63
C ILE A 77 7.42 0.37 -8.88
N TYR A 78 8.70 0.27 -8.50
CA TYR A 78 9.40 1.34 -7.78
C TYR A 78 9.40 2.63 -8.60
N GLN A 79 9.81 2.59 -9.86
CA GLN A 79 9.83 3.77 -10.73
C GLN A 79 8.43 4.34 -10.94
N GLN A 80 7.42 3.50 -11.15
CA GLN A 80 6.03 3.93 -11.28
C GLN A 80 5.53 4.68 -10.04
N VAL A 81 5.93 4.26 -8.84
CA VAL A 81 5.54 4.91 -7.59
C VAL A 81 6.22 6.27 -7.43
N ILE A 82 7.51 6.40 -7.77
CA ILE A 82 8.25 7.65 -7.57
C ILE A 82 8.04 8.65 -8.71
N GLU A 83 7.89 8.23 -9.94
CA GLU A 83 7.74 9.10 -11.10
C GLU A 83 6.28 9.36 -11.43
N GLY A 84 5.43 8.35 -11.25
CA GLY A 84 4.04 8.38 -11.69
C GLY A 84 3.92 8.17 -13.19
N SER A 85 2.73 8.45 -13.72
CA SER A 85 2.41 8.40 -15.16
C SER A 85 1.23 9.32 -15.45
N ASP A 86 0.78 9.36 -16.70
CA ASP A 86 -0.42 10.12 -17.11
C ASP A 86 -1.69 9.73 -16.33
N LYS A 87 -1.72 8.50 -15.78
CA LYS A 87 -2.88 7.95 -15.07
C LYS A 87 -2.67 7.82 -13.55
N MET A 88 -1.43 7.77 -13.09
CA MET A 88 -1.06 7.61 -11.70
C MET A 88 -0.15 8.77 -11.26
N PRO A 89 -0.56 9.60 -10.30
CA PRO A 89 0.30 10.67 -9.81
C PRO A 89 1.49 10.09 -9.03
N SER A 90 2.65 10.76 -9.12
CA SER A 90 3.81 10.44 -8.28
C SER A 90 3.44 10.40 -6.80
N GLN A 91 3.94 9.41 -6.09
CA GLN A 91 3.76 9.27 -4.65
C GLN A 91 5.03 9.63 -3.86
N ARG A 92 6.07 10.15 -4.52
CA ARG A 92 7.39 10.47 -3.94
C ARG A 92 7.33 11.22 -2.61
N ASN A 93 6.40 12.14 -2.46
CA ASN A 93 6.25 12.97 -1.26
C ASN A 93 5.44 12.29 -0.13
N LYS A 94 4.93 11.08 -0.35
CA LYS A 94 4.05 10.37 0.59
C LYS A 94 4.66 9.09 1.16
N ILE A 95 5.72 8.58 0.52
CA ILE A 95 6.30 7.28 0.85
C ILE A 95 7.81 7.31 0.61
N SER A 96 8.59 6.74 1.53
CA SER A 96 10.04 6.62 1.43
C SER A 96 10.45 5.38 0.61
N ASP A 97 11.72 5.34 0.20
CA ASP A 97 12.26 4.23 -0.59
C ASP A 97 12.15 2.89 0.14
N SER A 98 12.46 2.86 1.44
CA SER A 98 12.32 1.65 2.25
C SER A 98 10.87 1.20 2.40
N GLU A 99 9.93 2.15 2.52
CA GLU A 99 8.50 1.82 2.58
C GLU A 99 7.98 1.30 1.23
N ILE A 100 8.49 1.81 0.09
CA ILE A 100 8.17 1.28 -1.25
C ILE A 100 8.63 -0.18 -1.35
N THR A 101 9.85 -0.49 -0.91
CA THR A 101 10.37 -1.86 -0.88
C THR A 101 9.46 -2.80 -0.08
N GLU A 102 9.00 -2.38 1.09
CA GLU A 102 8.05 -3.17 1.90
C GLU A 102 6.69 -3.33 1.20
N VAL A 103 6.20 -2.31 0.50
CA VAL A 103 4.96 -2.42 -0.31
C VAL A 103 5.13 -3.44 -1.43
N ILE A 104 6.26 -3.43 -2.13
CA ILE A 104 6.56 -4.40 -3.20
C ILE A 104 6.55 -5.83 -2.65
N LYS A 105 7.25 -6.10 -1.54
CA LYS A 105 7.23 -7.41 -0.86
C LYS A 105 5.80 -7.85 -0.51
N TYR A 106 4.99 -6.94 0.01
CA TYR A 106 3.59 -7.23 0.32
C TYR A 106 2.78 -7.58 -0.94
N LEU A 107 2.99 -6.87 -2.05
CA LEU A 107 2.30 -7.16 -3.32
C LEU A 107 2.71 -8.53 -3.85
N ARG A 108 4.00 -8.87 -3.87
CA ARG A 108 4.50 -10.19 -4.31
C ARG A 108 3.94 -11.31 -3.45
N TYR A 109 3.97 -11.16 -2.13
CA TYR A 109 3.30 -12.11 -1.22
C TYR A 109 1.81 -12.27 -1.56
N SER A 110 1.10 -11.17 -1.80
CA SER A 110 -0.33 -11.20 -2.09
C SER A 110 -0.65 -11.87 -3.43
N GLN A 111 0.20 -11.68 -4.44
CA GLN A 111 0.12 -12.35 -5.74
C GLN A 111 0.34 -13.87 -5.57
N LYS A 112 1.37 -14.28 -4.83
CA LYS A 112 1.63 -15.69 -4.49
C LYS A 112 0.46 -16.29 -3.71
N ALA A 113 -0.04 -15.61 -2.69
CA ALA A 113 -1.17 -16.06 -1.89
C ALA A 113 -2.50 -16.15 -2.66
N ALA A 114 -2.60 -15.47 -3.80
CA ALA A 114 -3.72 -15.58 -4.73
C ALA A 114 -3.56 -16.71 -5.76
N ASP A 115 -2.49 -17.50 -5.65
CA ASP A 115 -2.16 -18.62 -6.54
C ASP A 115 -2.01 -18.17 -8.02
N LEU A 116 -1.40 -17.01 -8.20
CA LEU A 116 -1.14 -16.44 -9.52
C LEU A 116 0.25 -16.78 -10.06
N LEU A 117 1.18 -17.27 -9.19
CA LEU A 117 2.53 -17.64 -9.60
C LEU A 117 2.54 -19.08 -10.11
N THR A 118 3.33 -19.31 -11.16
CA THR A 118 3.59 -20.66 -11.67
C THR A 118 4.66 -21.35 -10.83
N GLU A 119 4.73 -22.70 -10.86
CA GLU A 119 5.71 -23.49 -10.11
C GLU A 119 7.18 -23.15 -10.48
N GLU A 120 7.42 -22.45 -11.60
CA GLU A 120 8.76 -22.03 -12.06
C GLU A 120 9.35 -20.89 -11.23
N ASP A 121 8.51 -20.09 -10.55
CA ASP A 121 8.93 -18.95 -9.73
C ASP A 121 9.39 -19.37 -8.31
N GLU A 122 9.22 -20.64 -7.91
CA GLU A 122 9.58 -21.15 -6.58
C GLU A 122 11.02 -21.64 -6.46
N ILE A 123 11.77 -21.72 -7.57
CA ILE A 123 13.11 -22.38 -7.62
C ILE A 123 14.23 -21.44 -7.15
N ASP A 124 14.02 -20.13 -7.10
CA ASP A 124 15.12 -19.16 -6.89
C ASP A 124 15.34 -18.75 -5.41
N GLU A 125 14.51 -19.22 -4.47
CA GLU A 125 14.67 -18.89 -3.03
C GLU A 125 15.40 -19.98 -2.20
N SER A 126 15.89 -21.07 -2.81
CA SER A 126 16.43 -22.20 -2.04
C SER A 126 17.96 -22.34 -2.07
N ASP A 127 18.70 -21.41 -2.68
CA ASP A 127 20.18 -21.47 -2.82
C ASP A 127 20.90 -20.22 -2.24
N GLU A 128 20.62 -19.87 -0.95
CA GLU A 128 21.56 -19.06 -0.17
C GLU A 128 21.64 -19.53 1.28
#